data_8b034a8daa5669713f292aed5648d465
#
_entry.id   8b034a8daa5669713f292aed5648d465
#
_cell.length_a   1.000
_cell.length_b   1.000
_cell.length_c   1.000
_cell.angle_alpha   90.00
_cell.angle_beta   90.00
_cell.angle_gamma   90.00
#
_symmetry.space_group_name_H-M   'P 1'
#
loop_
_entity.id
_entity.type
_entity.pdbx_description
1 polymer ?
#
loop_
_entity_poly.entity_id
_entity_poly.type
_entity_poly.pdbx_seq_one_letter_code
_entity_poly.pdbx_strand_id
1 'polypeptide(L)'
;MINLRSVYQYSEEQTKHLVMLLFVMLAGFLVLQSLFSPAVALAALFSVFIVVVAYLRPEFTLAGLALYLPFESLVLKFIPDNVYFFARFFSEGIIYLVAAVVLFRLLRGKIRLRRTQLDAPFVLFVLSLLAAAVVHFVPGTVAILGLRQILRFMMVFFLIVQLQPSKQFIKGLTVALFGVLLFQSALGIIQSGVHGALDQFLLASDERTLGAITLTTGVQEFWDPGSRVFATLGRYDRLGNFLYIFLLIATGFLFTLPEKAKKIQSLLWWVFALGIPTLILTYSRASWFAFLIGFLFIGLIIKRDKKVMAGLFVSIFVILGYLAVSGLTVGLLAEAPGQTLSERFFESFSYARWRGEYYGLGRTYWFVHTPLTVVASSPLIGWGPGQFGGGAVAALHNMNVYEQLALPFGVFGTEGYIDNNWFSLWAESGTIGMIFYLWMYLVLFRMALRTYHNSNDPYVKGLAIGFAAVMIAVAFNAFTSTVLEIRTVAFYLWLYAGFVYVLGQKEKNYETHSSQ
;
A
#
# COMPACT_ATOMS: atom_id res chain seq x y z
N MET A 1 1.10 19.72 26.26
CA MET A 1 0.07 20.34 25.43
C MET A 1 0.71 20.67 24.10
N ILE A 2 0.27 20.02 23.01
CA ILE A 2 0.50 20.57 21.68
C ILE A 2 -0.39 21.80 21.64
N ASN A 3 0.24 22.97 21.71
CA ASN A 3 -0.50 24.23 21.62
C ASN A 3 -0.96 24.35 20.16
N LEU A 4 -2.16 23.86 19.86
CA LEU A 4 -2.78 23.99 18.54
C LEU A 4 -2.88 25.44 18.10
N ARG A 5 -2.87 26.39 19.04
CA ARG A 5 -2.82 27.82 18.73
C ARG A 5 -1.48 28.30 18.14
N SER A 6 -0.35 27.62 18.41
CA SER A 6 0.94 28.00 17.81
C SER A 6 1.16 27.46 16.39
N VAL A 7 0.31 26.56 15.92
CA VAL A 7 0.38 26.01 14.55
C VAL A 7 -0.39 26.91 13.57
N TYR A 8 -1.34 27.71 14.03
CA TYR A 8 -2.20 28.58 13.22
C TYR A 8 -2.43 29.96 13.85
N GLN A 9 -1.38 30.71 14.10
CA GLN A 9 -1.56 32.16 13.99
C GLN A 9 -1.57 32.48 12.47
N TYR A 10 -2.75 32.33 11.85
CA TYR A 10 -2.99 32.97 10.56
C TYR A 10 -2.81 34.47 10.79
N SER A 11 -1.83 35.06 10.08
CA SER A 11 -1.77 36.52 10.03
C SER A 11 -3.09 37.02 9.45
N GLU A 12 -3.53 38.20 9.83
CA GLU A 12 -4.77 38.81 9.32
C GLU A 12 -4.78 38.83 7.78
N GLU A 13 -3.61 38.97 7.18
CA GLU A 13 -3.35 38.92 5.74
C GLU A 13 -3.61 37.53 5.12
N GLN A 14 -3.24 36.47 5.80
CA GLN A 14 -3.53 35.08 5.35
C GLN A 14 -5.03 34.77 5.41
N THR A 15 -5.72 35.30 6.43
CA THR A 15 -7.18 35.18 6.55
C THR A 15 -7.89 35.93 5.43
N LYS A 16 -7.44 37.14 5.07
CA LYS A 16 -7.95 37.90 3.92
C LYS A 16 -7.76 37.15 2.61
N HIS A 17 -6.60 36.56 2.38
CA HIS A 17 -6.34 35.74 1.17
C HIS A 17 -7.23 34.49 1.12
N LEU A 18 -7.50 33.84 2.24
CA LEU A 18 -8.39 32.67 2.30
C LEU A 18 -9.85 33.07 1.98
N VAL A 19 -10.33 34.16 2.58
CA VAL A 19 -11.68 34.69 2.31
C VAL A 19 -11.82 35.12 0.85
N MET A 20 -10.81 35.79 0.29
CA MET A 20 -10.80 36.19 -1.12
C MET A 20 -10.81 34.96 -2.04
N LEU A 21 -10.04 33.90 -1.70
CA LEU A 21 -10.05 32.64 -2.47
C LEU A 21 -11.43 31.98 -2.43
N LEU A 22 -12.07 31.91 -1.26
CA LEU A 22 -13.42 31.36 -1.11
C LEU A 22 -14.45 32.15 -1.92
N PHE A 23 -14.33 33.47 -1.93
CA PHE A 23 -15.22 34.34 -2.71
C PHE A 23 -15.03 34.14 -4.21
N VAL A 24 -13.77 34.03 -4.69
CA VAL A 24 -13.46 33.74 -6.10
C VAL A 24 -13.98 32.36 -6.49
N MET A 25 -13.86 31.36 -5.60
CA MET A 25 -14.41 30.02 -5.84
C MET A 25 -15.93 30.03 -5.92
N LEU A 26 -16.60 30.76 -5.02
CA LEU A 26 -18.06 30.90 -5.05
C LEU A 26 -18.55 31.61 -6.31
N ALA A 27 -17.92 32.73 -6.68
CA ALA A 27 -18.23 33.44 -7.92
C ALA A 27 -17.98 32.55 -9.16
N GLY A 28 -16.87 31.84 -9.18
CA GLY A 28 -16.56 30.86 -10.23
C GLY A 28 -17.61 29.74 -10.31
N PHE A 29 -18.11 29.26 -9.18
CA PHE A 29 -19.19 28.27 -9.14
C PHE A 29 -20.48 28.82 -9.76
N LEU A 30 -20.90 30.03 -9.38
CA LEU A 30 -22.10 30.66 -9.92
C LEU A 30 -22.02 30.87 -11.43
N VAL A 31 -20.86 31.22 -11.95
CA VAL A 31 -20.63 31.33 -13.40
C VAL A 31 -20.62 29.96 -14.06
N LEU A 32 -19.93 28.98 -13.54
CA LEU A 32 -19.83 27.65 -14.15
C LEU A 32 -21.16 26.90 -14.14
N GLN A 33 -21.96 27.03 -13.09
CA GLN A 33 -23.28 26.39 -13.01
C GLN A 33 -24.30 26.97 -14.00
N SER A 34 -24.07 28.18 -14.53
CA SER A 34 -24.92 28.74 -15.61
C SER A 34 -24.61 28.11 -16.95
N LEU A 35 -23.44 27.53 -17.14
CA LEU A 35 -22.97 26.92 -18.38
C LEU A 35 -22.98 25.38 -18.34
N PHE A 36 -22.83 24.80 -17.16
CA PHE A 36 -22.68 23.34 -16.94
C PHE A 36 -23.58 22.86 -15.80
N SER A 37 -23.78 21.54 -15.71
CA SER A 37 -24.47 20.97 -14.56
C SER A 37 -23.73 21.29 -13.24
N PRO A 38 -24.44 21.44 -12.10
CA PRO A 38 -23.82 21.74 -10.80
C PRO A 38 -22.70 20.78 -10.42
N ALA A 39 -22.83 19.49 -10.77
CA ALA A 39 -21.82 18.48 -10.50
C ALA A 39 -20.50 18.74 -11.29
N VAL A 40 -20.62 19.12 -12.55
CA VAL A 40 -19.45 19.47 -13.40
C VAL A 40 -18.81 20.77 -12.91
N ALA A 41 -19.60 21.76 -12.52
CA ALA A 41 -19.09 23.02 -11.96
C ALA A 41 -18.31 22.79 -10.66
N LEU A 42 -18.85 21.96 -9.74
CA LEU A 42 -18.16 21.57 -8.51
C LEU A 42 -16.86 20.79 -8.78
N ALA A 43 -16.89 19.83 -9.70
CA ALA A 43 -15.71 19.05 -10.08
C ALA A 43 -14.61 19.94 -10.68
N ALA A 44 -14.97 20.91 -11.54
CA ALA A 44 -14.03 21.86 -12.12
C ALA A 44 -13.38 22.75 -11.03
N LEU A 45 -14.17 23.30 -10.12
CA LEU A 45 -13.65 24.12 -9.02
C LEU A 45 -12.77 23.32 -8.07
N PHE A 46 -13.17 22.10 -7.73
CA PHE A 46 -12.37 21.20 -6.90
C PHE A 46 -11.03 20.87 -7.57
N SER A 47 -11.04 20.66 -8.89
CA SER A 47 -9.81 20.45 -9.68
C SER A 47 -8.89 21.66 -9.64
N VAL A 48 -9.44 22.87 -9.84
CA VAL A 48 -8.68 24.13 -9.73
C VAL A 48 -8.11 24.30 -8.33
N PHE A 49 -8.91 24.05 -7.29
CA PHE A 49 -8.45 24.10 -5.90
C PHE A 49 -7.26 23.15 -5.66
N ILE A 50 -7.35 21.90 -6.13
CA ILE A 50 -6.26 20.93 -6.02
C ILE A 50 -5.01 21.42 -6.75
N VAL A 51 -5.14 21.96 -7.97
CA VAL A 51 -3.99 22.49 -8.72
C VAL A 51 -3.33 23.65 -7.95
N VAL A 52 -4.11 24.56 -7.39
CA VAL A 52 -3.60 25.67 -6.58
C VAL A 52 -2.88 25.15 -5.33
N VAL A 53 -3.49 24.22 -4.59
CA VAL A 53 -2.86 23.62 -3.40
C VAL A 53 -1.59 22.85 -3.78
N ALA A 54 -1.60 22.07 -4.87
CA ALA A 54 -0.44 21.35 -5.37
C ALA A 54 0.71 22.29 -5.73
N TYR A 55 0.40 23.43 -6.36
CA TYR A 55 1.41 24.43 -6.71
C TYR A 55 2.00 25.13 -5.47
N LEU A 56 1.15 25.54 -4.53
CA LEU A 56 1.56 26.29 -3.34
C LEU A 56 2.21 25.36 -2.29
N ARG A 57 1.58 24.23 -2.03
CA ARG A 57 1.90 23.30 -0.93
C ARG A 57 1.79 21.83 -1.36
N PRO A 58 2.66 21.35 -2.24
CA PRO A 58 2.59 19.98 -2.80
C PRO A 58 2.64 18.88 -1.74
N GLU A 59 3.30 19.12 -0.60
CA GLU A 59 3.32 18.20 0.54
C GLU A 59 1.93 17.96 1.14
N PHE A 60 1.08 19.02 1.21
CA PHE A 60 -0.30 18.88 1.70
C PHE A 60 -1.20 18.16 0.70
N THR A 61 -0.94 18.30 -0.59
CA THR A 61 -1.66 17.54 -1.63
C THR A 61 -1.39 16.04 -1.52
N LEU A 62 -0.13 15.65 -1.28
CA LEU A 62 0.20 14.24 -1.01
C LEU A 62 -0.38 13.75 0.32
N ALA A 63 -0.44 14.61 1.35
CA ALA A 63 -1.08 14.26 2.61
C ALA A 63 -2.60 14.06 2.45
N GLY A 64 -3.26 14.93 1.69
CA GLY A 64 -4.68 14.78 1.34
C GLY A 64 -4.93 13.47 0.58
N LEU A 65 -4.06 13.12 -0.37
CA LEU A 65 -4.12 11.84 -1.05
C LEU A 65 -3.92 10.66 -0.09
N ALA A 66 -2.95 10.75 0.84
CA ALA A 66 -2.74 9.73 1.85
C ALA A 66 -3.99 9.48 2.71
N LEU A 67 -4.70 10.52 3.09
CA LEU A 67 -5.92 10.42 3.88
C LEU A 67 -7.12 9.95 3.04
N TYR A 68 -7.15 10.23 1.75
CA TYR A 68 -8.22 9.85 0.82
C TYR A 68 -8.19 8.37 0.42
N LEU A 69 -7.00 7.80 0.18
CA LEU A 69 -6.85 6.45 -0.39
C LEU A 69 -7.63 5.34 0.33
N PRO A 70 -7.75 5.30 1.69
CA PRO A 70 -8.56 4.29 2.37
C PRO A 70 -10.06 4.39 2.06
N PHE A 71 -10.55 5.53 1.59
CA PHE A 71 -11.94 5.80 1.24
C PHE A 71 -12.20 5.71 -0.27
N GLU A 72 -11.16 5.61 -1.09
CA GLU A 72 -11.26 5.65 -2.56
C GLU A 72 -12.27 4.62 -3.09
N SER A 73 -12.25 3.39 -2.59
CA SER A 73 -13.15 2.32 -3.05
C SER A 73 -14.62 2.65 -2.80
N LEU A 74 -14.93 3.21 -1.63
CA LEU A 74 -16.29 3.63 -1.28
C LEU A 74 -16.73 4.84 -2.12
N VAL A 75 -15.85 5.84 -2.28
CA VAL A 75 -16.15 7.03 -3.10
C VAL A 75 -16.42 6.64 -4.54
N LEU A 76 -15.57 5.80 -5.13
CA LEU A 76 -15.71 5.35 -6.52
C LEU A 76 -17.02 4.60 -6.78
N LYS A 77 -17.61 3.94 -5.78
CA LYS A 77 -18.91 3.26 -5.90
C LYS A 77 -20.03 4.22 -6.31
N PHE A 78 -20.02 5.43 -5.76
CA PHE A 78 -21.07 6.41 -5.97
C PHE A 78 -20.82 7.35 -7.17
N ILE A 79 -19.70 7.17 -7.86
CA ILE A 79 -19.37 7.99 -9.03
C ILE A 79 -20.12 7.47 -10.26
N PRO A 80 -20.85 8.34 -10.99
CA PRO A 80 -21.52 7.98 -12.25
C PRO A 80 -20.52 7.52 -13.33
N ASP A 81 -20.98 6.65 -14.25
CA ASP A 81 -20.11 6.03 -15.26
C ASP A 81 -19.48 7.05 -16.22
N ASN A 82 -20.19 8.14 -16.56
CA ASN A 82 -19.70 9.20 -17.46
C ASN A 82 -18.46 9.93 -16.92
N VAL A 83 -18.25 9.97 -15.61
CA VAL A 83 -17.08 10.62 -14.96
C VAL A 83 -16.17 9.62 -14.24
N TYR A 84 -16.55 8.34 -14.23
CA TYR A 84 -15.83 7.30 -13.51
C TYR A 84 -14.38 7.15 -13.96
N PHE A 85 -14.09 7.28 -15.25
CA PHE A 85 -12.74 7.24 -15.77
C PHE A 85 -11.82 8.25 -15.07
N PHE A 86 -12.24 9.50 -14.98
CA PHE A 86 -11.45 10.55 -14.33
C PHE A 86 -11.31 10.30 -12.83
N ALA A 87 -12.39 9.90 -12.16
CA ALA A 87 -12.37 9.59 -10.74
C ALA A 87 -11.47 8.39 -10.41
N ARG A 88 -11.45 7.38 -11.27
CA ARG A 88 -10.61 6.18 -11.12
C ARG A 88 -9.11 6.50 -11.19
N PHE A 89 -8.72 7.45 -12.04
CA PHE A 89 -7.34 7.87 -12.20
C PHE A 89 -6.97 9.10 -11.36
N PHE A 90 -7.89 9.60 -10.53
CA PHE A 90 -7.70 10.79 -9.71
C PHE A 90 -6.47 10.70 -8.79
N SER A 91 -6.31 9.61 -8.07
CA SER A 91 -5.17 9.40 -7.16
C SER A 91 -3.82 9.43 -7.89
N GLU A 92 -3.76 8.89 -9.10
CA GLU A 92 -2.56 8.93 -9.93
C GLU A 92 -2.35 10.31 -10.56
N GLY A 93 -3.44 10.94 -11.00
CA GLY A 93 -3.42 12.33 -11.51
C GLY A 93 -2.84 13.31 -10.49
N ILE A 94 -3.14 13.15 -9.22
CA ILE A 94 -2.53 13.95 -8.13
C ILE A 94 -1.02 13.72 -8.06
N ILE A 95 -0.55 12.48 -8.14
CA ILE A 95 0.89 12.19 -8.10
C ILE A 95 1.60 12.82 -9.29
N TYR A 96 1.04 12.71 -10.50
CA TYR A 96 1.59 13.33 -11.70
C TYR A 96 1.55 14.84 -11.65
N LEU A 97 0.49 15.44 -11.10
CA LEU A 97 0.39 16.88 -10.87
C LEU A 97 1.50 17.38 -9.93
N VAL A 98 1.70 16.70 -8.79
CA VAL A 98 2.78 17.04 -7.87
C VAL A 98 4.16 16.85 -8.52
N ALA A 99 4.33 15.79 -9.34
CA ALA A 99 5.56 15.58 -10.11
C ALA A 99 5.82 16.73 -11.10
N ALA A 100 4.79 17.18 -11.82
CA ALA A 100 4.88 18.32 -12.72
C ALA A 100 5.25 19.62 -11.98
N VAL A 101 4.67 19.86 -10.80
CA VAL A 101 5.02 21.02 -9.96
C VAL A 101 6.46 20.95 -9.46
N VAL A 102 6.92 19.78 -9.01
CA VAL A 102 8.32 19.58 -8.59
C VAL A 102 9.27 19.80 -9.76
N LEU A 103 8.98 19.23 -10.93
CA LEU A 103 9.77 19.41 -12.14
C LEU A 103 9.82 20.90 -12.54
N PHE A 104 8.69 21.59 -12.52
CA PHE A 104 8.63 23.02 -12.82
C PHE A 104 9.48 23.86 -11.84
N ARG A 105 9.49 23.51 -10.54
CA ARG A 105 10.35 24.17 -9.54
C ARG A 105 11.84 23.88 -9.78
N LEU A 106 12.19 22.66 -10.22
CA LEU A 106 13.56 22.28 -10.61
C LEU A 106 14.02 23.08 -11.85
N LEU A 107 13.21 23.11 -12.91
CA LEU A 107 13.53 23.84 -14.15
C LEU A 107 13.70 25.36 -13.92
N ARG A 108 12.94 25.92 -12.96
CA ARG A 108 13.08 27.33 -12.55
C ARG A 108 14.23 27.58 -11.56
N GLY A 109 14.98 26.56 -11.19
CA GLY A 109 16.09 26.69 -10.21
C GLY A 109 15.64 26.99 -8.78
N LYS A 110 14.32 26.88 -8.48
CA LYS A 110 13.77 27.13 -7.11
C LYS A 110 14.15 26.04 -6.12
N ILE A 111 14.40 24.82 -6.58
CA ILE A 111 14.88 23.68 -5.79
C ILE A 111 16.05 23.02 -6.54
N ARG A 112 16.95 22.39 -5.80
CA ARG A 112 18.05 21.62 -6.39
C ARG A 112 17.70 20.15 -6.39
N LEU A 113 18.05 19.43 -7.47
CA LEU A 113 17.86 17.99 -7.55
C LEU A 113 18.65 17.27 -6.47
N ARG A 114 17.94 16.55 -5.62
CA ARG A 114 18.53 15.74 -4.54
C ARG A 114 18.68 14.31 -5.05
N ARG A 115 19.93 13.87 -5.12
CA ARG A 115 20.27 12.50 -5.50
C ARG A 115 20.13 11.56 -4.30
N THR A 116 19.75 10.32 -4.58
CA THR A 116 19.57 9.26 -3.57
C THR A 116 20.33 8.00 -3.97
N GLN A 117 20.52 7.09 -3.02
CA GLN A 117 21.08 5.77 -3.31
C GLN A 117 20.12 4.88 -4.13
N LEU A 118 18.85 5.29 -4.26
CA LEU A 118 17.84 4.59 -5.07
C LEU A 118 17.91 4.97 -6.56
N ASP A 119 18.52 6.10 -6.92
CA ASP A 119 18.46 6.61 -8.29
C ASP A 119 19.04 5.61 -9.30
N ALA A 120 20.22 5.07 -9.01
CA ALA A 120 20.87 4.13 -9.92
C ALA A 120 20.10 2.81 -10.10
N PRO A 121 19.73 2.06 -9.04
CA PRO A 121 18.97 0.83 -9.22
C PRO A 121 17.58 1.08 -9.80
N PHE A 122 16.93 2.21 -9.52
CA PHE A 122 15.65 2.58 -10.12
C PHE A 122 15.77 2.78 -11.63
N VAL A 123 16.75 3.59 -12.08
CA VAL A 123 16.97 3.82 -13.52
C VAL A 123 17.31 2.52 -14.24
N LEU A 124 18.19 1.69 -13.67
CA LEU A 124 18.55 0.39 -14.25
C LEU A 124 17.35 -0.55 -14.33
N PHE A 125 16.49 -0.56 -13.31
CA PHE A 125 15.25 -1.32 -13.33
C PHE A 125 14.29 -0.86 -14.43
N VAL A 126 14.07 0.46 -14.56
CA VAL A 126 13.23 1.02 -15.63
C VAL A 126 13.82 0.68 -17.01
N LEU A 127 15.13 0.81 -17.19
CA LEU A 127 15.79 0.45 -18.44
C LEU A 127 15.65 -1.04 -18.76
N SER A 128 15.69 -1.93 -17.75
CA SER A 128 15.47 -3.38 -17.98
C SER A 128 14.05 -3.68 -18.46
N LEU A 129 13.03 -3.01 -17.88
CA LEU A 129 11.63 -3.15 -18.32
C LEU A 129 11.43 -2.62 -19.75
N LEU A 130 12.04 -1.48 -20.08
CA LEU A 130 11.99 -0.93 -21.44
C LEU A 130 12.70 -1.82 -22.45
N ALA A 131 13.87 -2.36 -22.09
CA ALA A 131 14.59 -3.33 -22.93
C ALA A 131 13.74 -4.58 -23.18
N ALA A 132 13.10 -5.13 -22.14
CA ALA A 132 12.19 -6.27 -22.28
C ALA A 132 11.01 -5.96 -23.22
N ALA A 133 10.41 -4.77 -23.09
CA ALA A 133 9.31 -4.35 -23.96
C ALA A 133 9.73 -4.25 -25.43
N VAL A 134 10.94 -3.76 -25.71
CA VAL A 134 11.49 -3.66 -27.07
C VAL A 134 11.83 -5.03 -27.64
N VAL A 135 12.54 -5.87 -26.87
CA VAL A 135 13.00 -7.21 -27.33
C VAL A 135 11.83 -8.12 -27.66
N HIS A 136 10.75 -8.07 -26.87
CA HIS A 136 9.57 -8.91 -27.09
C HIS A 136 8.46 -8.20 -27.89
N PHE A 137 8.75 -7.04 -28.49
CA PHE A 137 7.79 -6.26 -29.31
C PHE A 137 6.44 -6.06 -28.61
N VAL A 138 6.48 -5.78 -27.29
CA VAL A 138 5.26 -5.60 -26.51
C VAL A 138 4.43 -4.43 -27.07
N PRO A 139 3.13 -4.64 -27.35
CA PRO A 139 2.27 -3.56 -27.84
C PRO A 139 2.30 -2.34 -26.93
N GLY A 140 2.38 -1.14 -27.50
CA GLY A 140 2.60 0.09 -26.72
C GLY A 140 1.55 0.34 -25.62
N THR A 141 0.29 -0.02 -25.86
CA THR A 141 -0.80 0.08 -24.86
C THR A 141 -0.56 -0.85 -23.66
N VAL A 142 -0.11 -2.08 -23.92
CA VAL A 142 0.22 -3.08 -22.90
C VAL A 142 1.45 -2.62 -22.10
N ALA A 143 2.51 -2.22 -22.81
CA ALA A 143 3.75 -1.75 -22.18
C ALA A 143 3.51 -0.53 -21.27
N ILE A 144 2.75 0.47 -21.74
CA ILE A 144 2.43 1.67 -20.93
C ILE A 144 1.62 1.31 -19.70
N LEU A 145 0.59 0.45 -19.82
CA LEU A 145 -0.21 0.03 -18.67
C LEU A 145 0.59 -0.82 -17.69
N GLY A 146 1.45 -1.73 -18.16
CA GLY A 146 2.34 -2.51 -17.32
C GLY A 146 3.37 -1.65 -16.59
N LEU A 147 4.07 -0.75 -17.30
CA LEU A 147 5.01 0.20 -16.71
C LEU A 147 4.33 1.08 -15.66
N ARG A 148 3.16 1.62 -16.00
CA ARG A 148 2.36 2.41 -15.06
C ARG A 148 2.02 1.60 -13.81
N GLN A 149 1.59 0.35 -13.96
CA GLN A 149 1.22 -0.52 -12.85
C GLN A 149 2.38 -0.69 -11.85
N ILE A 150 3.59 -0.91 -12.36
CA ILE A 150 4.79 -1.15 -11.56
C ILE A 150 5.33 0.16 -10.96
N LEU A 151 5.43 1.25 -11.74
CA LEU A 151 6.24 2.42 -11.40
C LEU A 151 5.47 3.57 -10.71
N ARG A 152 4.13 3.63 -10.88
CA ARG A 152 3.32 4.82 -10.51
C ARG A 152 3.52 5.31 -9.08
N PHE A 153 3.64 4.42 -8.09
CA PHE A 153 3.78 4.81 -6.69
C PHE A 153 5.25 4.97 -6.25
N MET A 154 6.21 4.41 -6.99
CA MET A 154 7.63 4.63 -6.71
C MET A 154 8.01 6.11 -6.81
N MET A 155 7.34 6.85 -7.67
CA MET A 155 7.50 8.30 -7.81
C MET A 155 7.28 9.05 -6.49
N VAL A 156 6.40 8.57 -5.61
CA VAL A 156 6.08 9.20 -4.33
C VAL A 156 7.33 9.34 -3.45
N PHE A 157 8.20 8.32 -3.43
CA PHE A 157 9.49 8.42 -2.74
C PHE A 157 10.32 9.61 -3.22
N PHE A 158 10.52 9.71 -4.53
CA PHE A 158 11.32 10.78 -5.12
C PHE A 158 10.69 12.16 -4.88
N LEU A 159 9.36 12.26 -4.97
CA LEU A 159 8.65 13.50 -4.65
C LEU A 159 8.88 13.94 -3.21
N ILE A 160 8.75 13.04 -2.24
CA ILE A 160 9.00 13.34 -0.83
C ILE A 160 10.46 13.75 -0.59
N VAL A 161 11.40 13.10 -1.26
CA VAL A 161 12.82 13.48 -1.20
C VAL A 161 13.07 14.90 -1.73
N GLN A 162 12.39 15.30 -2.80
CA GLN A 162 12.53 16.66 -3.34
C GLN A 162 11.82 17.72 -2.47
N LEU A 163 10.66 17.39 -1.91
CA LEU A 163 9.84 18.31 -1.11
C LEU A 163 10.39 18.55 0.30
N GLN A 164 11.14 17.59 0.87
CA GLN A 164 11.77 17.71 2.21
C GLN A 164 10.78 18.15 3.32
N PRO A 165 9.63 17.48 3.49
CA PRO A 165 8.65 17.87 4.49
C PRO A 165 9.28 17.97 5.90
N SER A 166 8.74 18.86 6.73
CA SER A 166 9.22 19.02 8.11
C SER A 166 8.90 17.79 8.95
N LYS A 167 9.69 17.55 10.02
CA LYS A 167 9.43 16.47 10.99
C LYS A 167 8.03 16.63 11.62
N GLN A 168 7.61 17.86 11.89
CA GLN A 168 6.28 18.14 12.46
C GLN A 168 5.16 17.74 11.48
N PHE A 169 5.34 18.02 10.18
CA PHE A 169 4.41 17.60 9.15
C PHE A 169 4.29 16.07 9.08
N ILE A 170 5.43 15.36 9.02
CA ILE A 170 5.47 13.89 9.00
C ILE A 170 4.78 13.30 10.24
N LYS A 171 5.06 13.87 11.42
CA LYS A 171 4.42 13.46 12.67
C LYS A 171 2.92 13.71 12.66
N GLY A 172 2.48 14.88 12.18
CA GLY A 172 1.07 15.24 12.08
C GLY A 172 0.31 14.29 11.15
N LEU A 173 0.87 14.01 9.96
CA LEU A 173 0.26 13.08 9.01
C LEU A 173 0.22 11.65 9.56
N THR A 174 1.28 11.17 10.22
CA THR A 174 1.29 9.83 10.83
C THR A 174 0.20 9.71 11.91
N VAL A 175 0.03 10.73 12.74
CA VAL A 175 -1.05 10.76 13.76
C VAL A 175 -2.43 10.79 13.10
N ALA A 176 -2.62 11.56 12.03
CA ALA A 176 -3.86 11.59 11.27
C ALA A 176 -4.18 10.22 10.64
N LEU A 177 -3.17 9.51 10.10
CA LEU A 177 -3.34 8.16 9.56
C LEU A 177 -3.65 7.11 10.64
N PHE A 178 -3.13 7.27 11.87
CA PHE A 178 -3.62 6.48 13.01
C PHE A 178 -5.09 6.77 13.34
N GLY A 179 -5.53 8.03 13.21
CA GLY A 179 -6.95 8.38 13.30
C GLY A 179 -7.80 7.68 12.24
N VAL A 180 -7.32 7.62 11.00
CA VAL A 180 -7.97 6.85 9.92
C VAL A 180 -7.99 5.36 10.25
N LEU A 181 -6.90 4.79 10.77
CA LEU A 181 -6.88 3.39 11.22
C LEU A 181 -7.94 3.13 12.29
N LEU A 182 -8.04 3.99 13.30
CA LEU A 182 -9.05 3.86 14.35
C LEU A 182 -10.48 3.92 13.79
N PHE A 183 -10.73 4.83 12.84
CA PHE A 183 -12.02 4.93 12.17
C PHE A 183 -12.34 3.65 11.38
N GLN A 184 -11.41 3.16 10.56
CA GLN A 184 -11.57 1.93 9.78
C GLN A 184 -11.77 0.70 10.69
N SER A 185 -11.03 0.66 11.81
CA SER A 185 -11.16 -0.42 12.78
C SER A 185 -12.50 -0.41 13.50
N ALA A 186 -12.96 0.76 13.97
CA ALA A 186 -14.26 0.90 14.59
C ALA A 186 -15.39 0.51 13.62
N LEU A 187 -15.31 0.99 12.37
CA LEU A 187 -16.27 0.63 11.33
C LEU A 187 -16.26 -0.87 11.03
N GLY A 188 -15.07 -1.50 10.98
CA GLY A 188 -14.93 -2.95 10.78
C GLY A 188 -15.55 -3.76 11.93
N ILE A 189 -15.37 -3.35 13.19
CA ILE A 189 -15.99 -3.98 14.35
C ILE A 189 -17.53 -3.82 14.28
N ILE A 190 -18.03 -2.63 13.97
CA ILE A 190 -19.48 -2.40 13.78
C ILE A 190 -20.01 -3.28 12.64
N GLN A 191 -19.30 -3.32 11.50
CA GLN A 191 -19.67 -4.15 10.34
C GLN A 191 -19.83 -5.62 10.74
N SER A 192 -18.89 -6.15 11.53
CA SER A 192 -18.98 -7.52 12.06
C SER A 192 -20.18 -7.72 12.99
N GLY A 193 -20.45 -6.74 13.86
CA GLY A 193 -21.54 -6.82 14.84
C GLY A 193 -22.96 -6.76 14.23
N VAL A 194 -23.10 -6.16 13.04
CA VAL A 194 -24.40 -6.08 12.34
C VAL A 194 -24.59 -7.18 11.28
N HIS A 195 -23.72 -8.19 11.27
CA HIS A 195 -23.86 -9.42 10.46
C HIS A 195 -24.19 -9.17 8.97
N GLY A 196 -23.44 -8.27 8.33
CA GLY A 196 -23.58 -7.98 6.90
C GLY A 196 -24.58 -6.89 6.52
N ALA A 197 -25.33 -6.31 7.46
CA ALA A 197 -26.30 -5.25 7.13
C ALA A 197 -25.65 -4.00 6.49
N LEU A 198 -24.38 -3.72 6.81
CA LEU A 198 -23.62 -2.62 6.20
C LEU A 198 -22.90 -3.01 4.91
N ASP A 199 -22.79 -4.29 4.60
CA ASP A 199 -21.95 -4.77 3.51
C ASP A 199 -22.41 -4.21 2.17
N GLN A 200 -23.71 -4.22 1.90
CA GLN A 200 -24.24 -3.68 0.64
C GLN A 200 -23.89 -2.20 0.44
N PHE A 201 -23.82 -1.41 1.52
CA PHE A 201 -23.41 -0.01 1.44
C PHE A 201 -21.89 0.14 1.24
N LEU A 202 -21.09 -0.66 1.95
CA LEU A 202 -19.64 -0.54 1.97
C LEU A 202 -18.93 -1.27 0.81
N LEU A 203 -19.59 -2.29 0.22
CA LEU A 203 -19.02 -3.13 -0.82
C LEU A 203 -18.69 -2.28 -2.06
N ALA A 204 -17.50 -2.43 -2.59
CA ALA A 204 -17.07 -1.78 -3.83
C ALA A 204 -17.90 -2.30 -5.02
N SER A 205 -17.98 -1.52 -6.10
CA SER A 205 -18.53 -2.03 -7.37
C SER A 205 -17.65 -3.18 -7.87
N ASP A 206 -18.26 -4.29 -8.26
CA ASP A 206 -17.52 -5.49 -8.61
C ASP A 206 -16.77 -5.33 -9.93
N GLU A 207 -17.48 -4.99 -10.97
CA GLU A 207 -16.92 -4.86 -12.31
C GLU A 207 -17.39 -3.56 -12.98
N ARG A 208 -16.46 -2.89 -13.67
CA ARG A 208 -16.76 -1.74 -14.54
C ARG A 208 -15.88 -1.77 -15.77
N THR A 209 -16.49 -1.64 -16.94
CA THR A 209 -15.79 -1.59 -18.22
C THR A 209 -15.55 -0.16 -18.65
N LEU A 210 -14.31 0.16 -19.02
CA LEU A 210 -13.86 1.47 -19.53
C LEU A 210 -13.23 1.27 -20.91
N GLY A 211 -14.05 1.28 -21.94
CA GLY A 211 -13.61 0.95 -23.31
C GLY A 211 -13.13 -0.50 -23.40
N ALA A 212 -11.87 -0.71 -23.74
CA ALA A 212 -11.26 -2.04 -23.81
C ALA A 212 -10.70 -2.55 -22.46
N ILE A 213 -10.84 -1.77 -21.38
CA ILE A 213 -10.27 -2.10 -20.06
C ILE A 213 -11.41 -2.53 -19.14
N THR A 214 -11.36 -3.76 -18.66
CA THR A 214 -12.25 -4.26 -17.62
C THR A 214 -11.57 -4.19 -16.26
N LEU A 215 -12.19 -3.46 -15.34
CA LEU A 215 -11.72 -3.30 -13.97
C LEU A 215 -12.56 -4.17 -13.06
N THR A 216 -11.98 -5.24 -12.54
CA THR A 216 -12.63 -6.09 -11.54
C THR A 216 -12.08 -5.77 -10.14
N THR A 217 -12.91 -5.92 -9.12
CA THR A 217 -12.50 -5.87 -7.72
C THR A 217 -12.37 -7.27 -7.12
N GLY A 218 -12.91 -8.28 -7.78
CA GLY A 218 -12.94 -9.67 -7.34
C GLY A 218 -13.69 -9.85 -6.01
N VAL A 219 -14.71 -9.04 -5.76
CA VAL A 219 -15.40 -9.02 -4.47
C VAL A 219 -16.41 -10.16 -4.40
N GLN A 220 -17.14 -10.43 -5.49
CA GLN A 220 -18.24 -11.41 -5.49
C GLN A 220 -17.75 -12.85 -5.25
N GLU A 221 -16.51 -13.16 -5.66
CA GLU A 221 -15.95 -14.51 -5.51
C GLU A 221 -15.63 -14.89 -4.05
N PHE A 222 -15.42 -13.89 -3.19
CA PHE A 222 -14.93 -14.10 -1.82
C PHE A 222 -15.83 -13.45 -0.76
N TRP A 223 -17.03 -13.02 -1.16
CA TRP A 223 -17.92 -12.33 -0.28
C TRP A 223 -19.18 -13.15 0.03
N ASP A 224 -19.32 -13.50 1.30
CA ASP A 224 -20.58 -13.89 1.92
C ASP A 224 -20.98 -12.79 2.91
N PRO A 225 -22.24 -12.34 2.96
CA PRO A 225 -22.68 -11.31 3.88
C PRO A 225 -22.28 -11.60 5.33
N GLY A 226 -21.60 -10.63 5.97
CA GLY A 226 -21.16 -10.76 7.35
C GLY A 226 -19.97 -11.70 7.61
N SER A 227 -19.44 -12.39 6.59
CA SER A 227 -18.34 -13.34 6.77
C SER A 227 -16.98 -12.68 7.04
N ARG A 228 -16.74 -11.50 6.49
CA ARG A 228 -15.45 -10.79 6.58
C ARG A 228 -15.68 -9.29 6.61
N VAL A 229 -14.84 -8.57 7.35
CA VAL A 229 -14.89 -7.11 7.39
C VAL A 229 -13.92 -6.49 6.41
N PHE A 230 -14.32 -5.40 5.77
CA PHE A 230 -13.54 -4.65 4.78
C PHE A 230 -13.65 -3.13 4.93
N ALA A 231 -14.54 -2.64 5.81
CA ALA A 231 -14.80 -1.23 6.06
C ALA A 231 -14.95 -0.43 4.75
N THR A 232 -14.26 0.70 4.59
CA THR A 232 -14.35 1.50 3.34
C THR A 232 -13.35 1.09 2.25
N LEU A 233 -12.45 0.12 2.53
CA LEU A 233 -11.42 -0.29 1.57
C LEU A 233 -11.93 -1.24 0.48
N GLY A 234 -13.17 -1.70 0.59
CA GLY A 234 -13.89 -2.46 -0.44
C GLY A 234 -13.50 -3.94 -0.57
N ARG A 235 -12.39 -4.40 0.07
CA ARG A 235 -11.98 -5.82 0.16
C ARG A 235 -11.29 -6.08 1.49
N TYR A 236 -11.52 -7.26 2.05
CA TYR A 236 -10.97 -7.67 3.35
C TYR A 236 -9.43 -7.71 3.39
N ASP A 237 -8.79 -8.14 2.32
CA ASP A 237 -7.32 -8.16 2.18
C ASP A 237 -6.74 -6.75 2.11
N ARG A 238 -7.41 -5.80 1.45
CA ARG A 238 -7.00 -4.39 1.42
C ARG A 238 -7.08 -3.74 2.80
N LEU A 239 -8.14 -4.03 3.56
CA LEU A 239 -8.23 -3.59 4.96
C LEU A 239 -7.13 -4.24 5.80
N GLY A 240 -6.94 -5.55 5.70
CA GLY A 240 -5.88 -6.26 6.41
C GLY A 240 -4.50 -5.68 6.12
N ASN A 241 -4.21 -5.38 4.85
CA ASN A 241 -2.95 -4.78 4.43
C ASN A 241 -2.77 -3.36 4.99
N PHE A 242 -3.80 -2.54 4.96
CA PHE A 242 -3.77 -1.21 5.58
C PHE A 242 -3.50 -1.30 7.09
N LEU A 243 -4.20 -2.19 7.78
CA LEU A 243 -4.06 -2.38 9.21
C LEU A 243 -2.64 -2.85 9.59
N TYR A 244 -2.08 -3.88 8.96
CA TYR A 244 -0.75 -4.35 9.37
C TYR A 244 0.35 -3.32 9.13
N ILE A 245 0.26 -2.50 8.07
CA ILE A 245 1.24 -1.43 7.83
C ILE A 245 1.28 -0.47 9.01
N PHE A 246 0.12 0.06 9.41
CA PHE A 246 0.07 1.06 10.47
C PHE A 246 0.24 0.45 11.87
N LEU A 247 -0.19 -0.78 12.10
CA LEU A 247 0.10 -1.52 13.34
C LEU A 247 1.61 -1.78 13.51
N LEU A 248 2.34 -2.07 12.44
CA LEU A 248 3.80 -2.24 12.50
C LEU A 248 4.53 -0.92 12.73
N ILE A 249 4.06 0.18 12.12
CA ILE A 249 4.57 1.52 12.43
C ILE A 249 4.30 1.86 13.90
N ALA A 250 3.09 1.57 14.41
CA ALA A 250 2.73 1.75 15.82
C ALA A 250 3.59 0.88 16.74
N THR A 251 3.90 -0.36 16.35
CA THR A 251 4.81 -1.25 17.07
C THR A 251 6.21 -0.63 17.18
N GLY A 252 6.73 -0.05 16.11
CA GLY A 252 7.99 0.67 16.14
C GLY A 252 7.99 1.80 17.19
N PHE A 253 6.91 2.57 17.29
CA PHE A 253 6.75 3.60 18.31
C PHE A 253 6.61 3.03 19.72
N LEU A 254 5.86 1.94 19.89
CA LEU A 254 5.69 1.28 21.19
C LEU A 254 7.05 0.89 21.82
N PHE A 255 7.98 0.40 21.01
CA PHE A 255 9.31 -0.02 21.46
C PHE A 255 10.35 1.09 21.58
N THR A 256 10.06 2.33 21.16
CA THR A 256 11.05 3.40 21.14
C THR A 256 10.66 4.65 21.92
N LEU A 257 9.36 4.91 22.06
CA LEU A 257 8.89 6.10 22.78
C LEU A 257 9.09 5.93 24.29
N PRO A 258 9.54 7.00 24.98
CA PRO A 258 9.72 6.97 26.42
C PRO A 258 8.38 6.88 27.15
N GLU A 259 8.36 6.25 28.33
CA GLU A 259 7.16 6.11 29.18
C GLU A 259 6.49 7.46 29.53
N LYS A 260 7.26 8.54 29.54
CA LYS A 260 6.74 9.90 29.80
C LYS A 260 5.82 10.42 28.69
N ALA A 261 5.80 9.81 27.50
CA ALA A 261 4.95 10.20 26.38
C ALA A 261 3.50 9.68 26.49
N LYS A 262 2.87 9.79 27.65
CA LYS A 262 1.57 9.18 28.02
C LYS A 262 0.45 9.39 26.97
N LYS A 263 0.35 10.58 26.36
CA LYS A 263 -0.71 10.86 25.35
C LYS A 263 -0.53 10.03 24.07
N ILE A 264 0.70 9.91 23.59
CA ILE A 264 0.98 9.10 22.39
C ILE A 264 0.85 7.62 22.72
N GLN A 265 1.28 7.21 23.90
CA GLN A 265 1.09 5.83 24.35
C GLN A 265 -0.39 5.46 24.44
N SER A 266 -1.23 6.35 24.98
CA SER A 266 -2.69 6.13 25.01
C SER A 266 -3.26 5.97 23.59
N LEU A 267 -2.85 6.80 22.62
CA LEU A 267 -3.25 6.63 21.23
C LEU A 267 -2.81 5.27 20.67
N LEU A 268 -1.57 4.86 20.92
CA LEU A 268 -1.06 3.56 20.46
C LEU A 268 -1.85 2.39 21.08
N TRP A 269 -2.22 2.47 22.36
CA TRP A 269 -3.06 1.45 22.98
C TRP A 269 -4.42 1.31 22.28
N TRP A 270 -5.08 2.42 21.91
CA TRP A 270 -6.32 2.38 21.13
C TRP A 270 -6.09 1.81 19.72
N VAL A 271 -4.97 2.16 19.08
CA VAL A 271 -4.60 1.61 17.77
C VAL A 271 -4.49 0.10 17.83
N PHE A 272 -3.88 -0.48 18.87
CA PHE A 272 -3.80 -1.94 19.04
C PHE A 272 -5.13 -2.54 19.50
N ALA A 273 -5.82 -1.92 20.46
CA ALA A 273 -7.07 -2.43 21.00
C ALA A 273 -8.18 -2.58 19.96
N LEU A 274 -8.25 -1.67 18.98
CA LEU A 274 -9.21 -1.74 17.88
C LEU A 274 -8.61 -2.41 16.63
N GLY A 275 -7.36 -2.12 16.31
CA GLY A 275 -6.72 -2.57 15.07
C GLY A 275 -6.48 -4.08 15.03
N ILE A 276 -6.03 -4.70 16.13
CA ILE A 276 -5.78 -6.16 16.14
C ILE A 276 -7.07 -6.97 16.01
N PRO A 277 -8.15 -6.72 16.78
CA PRO A 277 -9.40 -7.42 16.56
C PRO A 277 -9.94 -7.26 15.14
N THR A 278 -9.86 -6.04 14.58
CA THR A 278 -10.30 -5.80 13.20
C THR A 278 -9.44 -6.56 12.20
N LEU A 279 -8.12 -6.60 12.39
CA LEU A 279 -7.21 -7.39 11.54
C LEU A 279 -7.59 -8.88 11.56
N ILE A 280 -7.95 -9.42 12.73
CA ILE A 280 -8.45 -10.79 12.86
C ILE A 280 -9.77 -10.97 12.11
N LEU A 281 -10.72 -10.06 12.29
CA LEU A 281 -12.04 -10.09 11.64
C LEU A 281 -12.00 -9.92 10.11
N THR A 282 -10.87 -9.48 9.53
CA THR A 282 -10.69 -9.51 8.07
C THR A 282 -10.63 -10.94 7.53
N TYR A 283 -10.30 -11.94 8.33
CA TYR A 283 -10.01 -13.32 7.90
C TYR A 283 -8.92 -13.40 6.81
N SER A 284 -8.09 -12.37 6.68
CA SER A 284 -6.95 -12.33 5.75
C SER A 284 -5.71 -12.98 6.39
N ARG A 285 -5.52 -14.27 6.14
CA ARG A 285 -4.36 -15.03 6.66
C ARG A 285 -3.02 -14.39 6.29
N ALA A 286 -2.89 -13.95 5.04
CA ALA A 286 -1.69 -13.28 4.56
C ALA A 286 -1.37 -12.03 5.39
N SER A 287 -2.38 -11.22 5.73
CA SER A 287 -2.20 -10.02 6.56
C SER A 287 -1.89 -10.35 8.02
N TRP A 288 -2.45 -11.43 8.57
CA TRP A 288 -2.12 -11.90 9.93
C TRP A 288 -0.65 -12.31 10.04
N PHE A 289 -0.20 -13.15 9.11
CA PHE A 289 1.20 -13.59 9.09
C PHE A 289 2.16 -12.45 8.77
N ALA A 290 1.79 -11.53 7.88
CA ALA A 290 2.59 -10.35 7.59
C ALA A 290 2.78 -9.48 8.85
N PHE A 291 1.70 -9.22 9.59
CA PHE A 291 1.80 -8.51 10.88
C PHE A 291 2.67 -9.27 11.88
N LEU A 292 2.43 -10.57 12.06
CA LEU A 292 3.18 -11.40 13.01
C LEU A 292 4.68 -11.41 12.69
N ILE A 293 5.06 -11.61 11.43
CA ILE A 293 6.46 -11.64 11.00
C ILE A 293 7.13 -10.29 11.25
N GLY A 294 6.46 -9.18 10.90
CA GLY A 294 6.98 -7.82 11.15
C GLY A 294 7.09 -7.52 12.66
N PHE A 295 6.12 -7.93 13.46
CA PHE A 295 6.14 -7.78 14.92
C PHE A 295 7.31 -8.58 15.56
N LEU A 296 7.47 -9.84 15.17
CA LEU A 296 8.55 -10.70 15.64
C LEU A 296 9.93 -10.17 15.21
N PHE A 297 10.04 -9.59 14.00
CA PHE A 297 11.26 -8.93 13.57
C PHE A 297 11.67 -7.80 14.53
N ILE A 298 10.74 -6.91 14.90
CA ILE A 298 11.02 -5.85 15.86
C ILE A 298 11.37 -6.44 17.22
N GLY A 299 10.52 -7.31 17.75
CA GLY A 299 10.62 -7.81 19.12
C GLY A 299 11.81 -8.75 19.35
N LEU A 300 12.05 -9.70 18.44
CA LEU A 300 13.07 -10.73 18.62
C LEU A 300 14.43 -10.34 18.02
N ILE A 301 14.43 -9.82 16.79
CA ILE A 301 15.68 -9.58 16.07
C ILE A 301 16.30 -8.25 16.49
N ILE A 302 15.50 -7.18 16.54
CA ILE A 302 16.03 -5.85 16.81
C ILE A 302 16.09 -5.56 18.31
N LYS A 303 15.00 -5.78 19.03
CA LYS A 303 14.91 -5.45 20.46
C LYS A 303 15.38 -6.57 21.37
N ARG A 304 15.37 -7.81 20.90
CA ARG A 304 15.71 -9.00 21.66
C ARG A 304 14.94 -9.06 22.99
N ASP A 305 13.64 -8.70 22.92
CA ASP A 305 12.79 -8.60 24.08
C ASP A 305 12.43 -9.99 24.62
N LYS A 306 12.82 -10.28 25.86
CA LYS A 306 12.56 -11.57 26.50
C LYS A 306 11.08 -11.87 26.66
N LYS A 307 10.22 -10.85 26.81
CA LYS A 307 8.76 -11.03 26.92
C LYS A 307 8.17 -11.48 25.60
N VAL A 308 8.62 -10.88 24.47
CA VAL A 308 8.20 -11.30 23.13
C VAL A 308 8.67 -12.73 22.85
N MET A 309 9.91 -13.07 23.23
CA MET A 309 10.43 -14.42 23.09
C MET A 309 9.65 -15.43 23.93
N ALA A 310 9.36 -15.12 25.19
CA ALA A 310 8.55 -15.97 26.04
C ALA A 310 7.12 -16.14 25.49
N GLY A 311 6.50 -15.05 25.03
CA GLY A 311 5.19 -15.11 24.40
C GLY A 311 5.16 -16.00 23.15
N LEU A 312 6.21 -15.95 22.31
CA LEU A 312 6.34 -16.83 21.15
C LEU A 312 6.44 -18.30 21.57
N PHE A 313 7.28 -18.63 22.57
CA PHE A 313 7.38 -20.00 23.08
C PHE A 313 6.06 -20.51 23.62
N VAL A 314 5.35 -19.69 24.42
CA VAL A 314 4.01 -20.04 24.93
C VAL A 314 3.03 -20.28 23.79
N SER A 315 3.02 -19.40 22.77
CA SER A 315 2.14 -19.55 21.61
C SER A 315 2.42 -20.84 20.82
N ILE A 316 3.71 -21.15 20.59
CA ILE A 316 4.11 -22.40 19.93
C ILE A 316 3.65 -23.61 20.77
N PHE A 317 3.86 -23.58 22.09
CA PHE A 317 3.44 -24.66 22.97
C PHE A 317 1.92 -24.88 22.97
N VAL A 318 1.14 -23.78 23.00
CA VAL A 318 -0.33 -23.83 22.90
C VAL A 318 -0.78 -24.40 21.56
N ILE A 319 -0.16 -23.99 20.45
CA ILE A 319 -0.47 -24.50 19.11
C ILE A 319 -0.16 -25.99 19.00
N LEU A 320 1.02 -26.41 19.46
CA LEU A 320 1.41 -27.83 19.45
C LEU A 320 0.50 -28.67 20.36
N GLY A 321 0.15 -28.16 21.54
CA GLY A 321 -0.80 -28.81 22.44
C GLY A 321 -2.19 -28.97 21.78
N TYR A 322 -2.70 -27.92 21.13
CA TYR A 322 -3.96 -28.01 20.41
C TYR A 322 -3.89 -29.05 19.29
N LEU A 323 -2.83 -29.06 18.46
CA LEU A 323 -2.65 -30.03 17.39
C LEU A 323 -2.57 -31.48 17.92
N ALA A 324 -1.88 -31.69 19.04
CA ALA A 324 -1.81 -33.00 19.64
C ALA A 324 -3.17 -33.50 20.17
N VAL A 325 -3.97 -32.60 20.77
CA VAL A 325 -5.30 -32.95 21.32
C VAL A 325 -6.33 -33.13 20.19
N SER A 326 -6.27 -32.32 19.13
CA SER A 326 -7.23 -32.38 18.00
C SER A 326 -7.00 -33.57 17.07
N GLY A 327 -5.96 -34.36 17.27
CA GLY A 327 -5.64 -35.52 16.44
C GLY A 327 -5.26 -35.14 14.99
N LEU A 328 -4.80 -33.91 14.78
CA LEU A 328 -4.38 -33.41 13.45
C LEU A 328 -5.47 -33.52 12.36
N THR A 329 -6.74 -33.41 12.72
CA THR A 329 -7.85 -33.40 11.75
C THR A 329 -7.78 -32.22 10.78
N VAL A 330 -6.87 -31.27 11.01
CA VAL A 330 -6.57 -30.11 10.18
C VAL A 330 -6.28 -30.47 8.72
N GLY A 331 -5.69 -31.63 8.45
CA GLY A 331 -5.45 -32.11 7.10
C GLY A 331 -6.73 -32.42 6.29
N LEU A 332 -7.85 -32.56 6.99
CA LEU A 332 -9.17 -32.86 6.40
C LEU A 332 -10.04 -31.63 6.21
N LEU A 333 -9.62 -30.47 6.76
CA LEU A 333 -10.38 -29.23 6.65
C LEU A 333 -10.32 -28.71 5.23
N ALA A 334 -11.47 -28.72 4.57
CA ALA A 334 -11.67 -28.05 3.29
C ALA A 334 -12.05 -26.59 3.53
N GLU A 335 -11.76 -25.72 2.59
CA GLU A 335 -12.24 -24.35 2.59
C GLU A 335 -13.77 -24.36 2.42
N ALA A 336 -14.50 -24.02 3.46
CA ALA A 336 -15.95 -23.95 3.42
C ALA A 336 -16.44 -22.60 3.97
N PRO A 337 -17.56 -22.07 3.45
CA PRO A 337 -18.22 -20.90 4.03
C PRO A 337 -18.55 -21.16 5.51
N GLY A 338 -18.31 -20.15 6.36
CA GLY A 338 -18.65 -20.24 7.78
C GLY A 338 -17.61 -20.93 8.67
N GLN A 339 -16.40 -21.21 8.18
CA GLN A 339 -15.33 -21.74 9.03
C GLN A 339 -15.02 -20.85 10.24
N THR A 340 -14.76 -21.47 11.39
CA THR A 340 -14.28 -20.77 12.58
C THR A 340 -12.88 -20.20 12.39
N LEU A 341 -12.50 -19.23 13.23
CA LEU A 341 -11.15 -18.63 13.18
C LEU A 341 -10.04 -19.67 13.34
N SER A 342 -10.23 -20.64 14.23
CA SER A 342 -9.27 -21.72 14.46
C SER A 342 -9.13 -22.64 13.24
N GLU A 343 -10.23 -23.06 12.65
CA GLU A 343 -10.24 -23.87 11.42
C GLU A 343 -9.53 -23.13 10.27
N ARG A 344 -9.85 -21.84 10.09
CA ARG A 344 -9.24 -20.99 9.08
C ARG A 344 -7.72 -20.84 9.25
N PHE A 345 -7.26 -20.72 10.49
CA PHE A 345 -5.83 -20.65 10.78
C PHE A 345 -5.13 -21.98 10.46
N PHE A 346 -5.67 -23.11 10.94
CA PHE A 346 -5.04 -24.42 10.77
C PHE A 346 -5.12 -24.94 9.34
N GLU A 347 -6.18 -24.60 8.60
CA GLU A 347 -6.30 -24.90 7.17
C GLU A 347 -5.08 -24.40 6.37
N SER A 348 -4.45 -23.28 6.78
CA SER A 348 -3.26 -22.76 6.13
C SER A 348 -2.08 -23.74 6.08
N PHE A 349 -2.06 -24.72 6.98
CA PHE A 349 -1.02 -25.73 7.09
C PHE A 349 -1.46 -27.10 6.55
N SER A 350 -2.70 -27.26 6.06
CA SER A 350 -3.23 -28.53 5.62
C SER A 350 -2.65 -28.93 4.24
N TYR A 351 -2.29 -30.20 4.09
CA TYR A 351 -1.86 -30.74 2.80
C TYR A 351 -2.96 -30.65 1.74
N ALA A 352 -4.22 -30.88 2.14
CA ALA A 352 -5.36 -30.78 1.23
C ALA A 352 -5.47 -29.38 0.60
N ARG A 353 -5.22 -28.32 1.41
CA ARG A 353 -5.19 -26.94 0.93
C ARG A 353 -4.11 -26.72 -0.12
N TRP A 354 -2.87 -27.13 0.17
CA TRP A 354 -1.75 -26.94 -0.76
C TRP A 354 -1.92 -27.74 -2.06
N ARG A 355 -2.46 -28.96 -1.95
CA ARG A 355 -2.79 -29.78 -3.11
C ARG A 355 -3.92 -29.17 -3.92
N GLY A 356 -4.99 -28.70 -3.28
CA GLY A 356 -6.11 -28.00 -3.93
C GLY A 356 -5.66 -26.74 -4.67
N GLU A 357 -4.76 -25.96 -4.07
CA GLU A 357 -4.14 -24.79 -4.70
C GLU A 357 -3.33 -25.15 -5.97
N TYR A 358 -2.66 -26.31 -6.01
CA TYR A 358 -1.94 -26.74 -7.21
C TYR A 358 -2.91 -27.12 -8.32
N TYR A 359 -3.85 -28.02 -8.07
CA TYR A 359 -4.80 -28.49 -9.09
C TYR A 359 -5.86 -27.45 -9.47
N GLY A 360 -6.18 -26.53 -8.59
CA GLY A 360 -7.06 -25.39 -8.83
C GLY A 360 -6.36 -24.18 -9.45
N LEU A 361 -5.13 -24.35 -9.95
CA LEU A 361 -4.31 -23.28 -10.59
C LEU A 361 -4.01 -22.11 -9.66
N GLY A 362 -3.99 -22.36 -8.35
CA GLY A 362 -3.68 -21.37 -7.34
C GLY A 362 -2.18 -21.15 -7.14
N ARG A 363 -1.81 -20.61 -5.97
CA ARG A 363 -0.42 -20.18 -5.67
C ARG A 363 0.60 -21.28 -5.87
N THR A 364 0.31 -22.51 -5.41
CA THR A 364 1.26 -23.64 -5.50
C THR A 364 1.55 -24.01 -6.95
N TYR A 365 0.57 -23.91 -7.84
CA TYR A 365 0.78 -24.10 -9.28
C TYR A 365 1.79 -23.07 -9.81
N TRP A 366 1.60 -21.80 -9.50
CA TRP A 366 2.45 -20.72 -9.98
C TRP A 366 3.83 -20.71 -9.33
N PHE A 367 3.99 -21.24 -8.10
CA PHE A 367 5.32 -21.46 -7.50
C PHE A 367 6.19 -22.42 -8.32
N VAL A 368 5.58 -23.38 -9.01
CA VAL A 368 6.29 -24.35 -9.86
C VAL A 368 6.44 -23.81 -11.28
N HIS A 369 5.35 -23.40 -11.91
CA HIS A 369 5.34 -23.09 -13.35
C HIS A 369 5.94 -21.73 -13.69
N THR A 370 5.89 -20.74 -12.83
CA THR A 370 6.49 -19.45 -13.14
C THR A 370 8.01 -19.55 -13.28
N PRO A 371 8.79 -20.07 -12.33
CA PRO A 371 10.24 -20.20 -12.53
C PRO A 371 10.62 -21.20 -13.60
N LEU A 372 9.96 -22.36 -13.67
CA LEU A 372 10.38 -23.46 -14.54
C LEU A 372 9.91 -23.33 -16.00
N THR A 373 8.86 -22.55 -16.24
CA THR A 373 8.29 -22.37 -17.59
C THR A 373 8.44 -20.93 -18.06
N VAL A 374 7.86 -19.96 -17.31
CA VAL A 374 7.79 -18.57 -17.77
C VAL A 374 9.15 -17.88 -17.70
N VAL A 375 9.82 -17.94 -16.55
CA VAL A 375 11.16 -17.35 -16.40
C VAL A 375 12.18 -18.11 -17.23
N ALA A 376 12.12 -19.44 -17.27
CA ALA A 376 13.06 -20.24 -18.04
C ALA A 376 13.01 -19.95 -19.56
N SER A 377 11.86 -19.53 -20.10
CA SER A 377 11.72 -19.16 -21.51
C SER A 377 12.32 -17.79 -21.87
N SER A 378 12.44 -16.86 -20.92
CA SER A 378 13.13 -15.58 -21.08
C SER A 378 13.87 -15.19 -19.79
N PRO A 379 14.98 -15.89 -19.44
CA PRO A 379 15.53 -15.84 -18.09
C PRO A 379 16.22 -14.53 -17.72
N LEU A 380 16.85 -13.84 -18.68
CA LEU A 380 17.64 -12.64 -18.41
C LEU A 380 16.81 -11.38 -18.47
N ILE A 381 16.00 -11.22 -19.51
CA ILE A 381 15.32 -9.96 -19.85
C ILE A 381 13.85 -9.99 -19.38
N GLY A 382 13.21 -11.18 -19.33
CA GLY A 382 11.78 -11.33 -19.06
C GLY A 382 10.91 -11.04 -20.29
N TRP A 383 9.59 -11.14 -20.12
CA TRP A 383 8.61 -11.00 -21.21
C TRP A 383 8.17 -9.56 -21.46
N GLY A 384 8.55 -8.63 -20.58
CA GLY A 384 8.16 -7.24 -20.67
C GLY A 384 6.95 -6.87 -19.80
N PRO A 385 6.77 -5.58 -19.52
CA PRO A 385 5.73 -5.08 -18.62
C PRO A 385 4.32 -5.33 -19.19
N GLY A 386 3.40 -5.77 -18.33
CA GLY A 386 2.01 -6.08 -18.70
C GLY A 386 1.82 -7.39 -19.45
N GLN A 387 2.79 -8.31 -19.37
CA GLN A 387 2.74 -9.59 -20.08
C GLN A 387 2.40 -10.78 -19.17
N PHE A 388 2.62 -10.70 -17.86
CA PHE A 388 2.42 -11.86 -16.99
C PHE A 388 1.98 -11.51 -15.56
N GLY A 389 0.85 -12.07 -15.13
CA GLY A 389 0.45 -12.22 -13.72
C GLY A 389 0.01 -10.98 -12.97
N GLY A 390 0.02 -9.81 -13.60
CA GLY A 390 -0.30 -8.54 -12.94
C GLY A 390 -1.64 -7.93 -13.36
N GLY A 391 -2.03 -6.84 -12.69
CA GLY A 391 -3.29 -6.15 -12.94
C GLY A 391 -3.43 -5.55 -14.35
N ALA A 392 -2.34 -5.24 -15.05
CA ALA A 392 -2.37 -4.80 -16.44
C ALA A 392 -2.77 -5.95 -17.38
N VAL A 393 -2.25 -7.15 -17.11
CA VAL A 393 -2.58 -8.39 -17.85
C VAL A 393 -4.06 -8.69 -17.73
N ALA A 394 -4.57 -8.71 -16.50
CA ALA A 394 -5.99 -8.96 -16.22
C ALA A 394 -6.90 -7.91 -16.86
N ALA A 395 -6.57 -6.61 -16.69
CA ALA A 395 -7.38 -5.50 -17.19
C ALA A 395 -7.49 -5.46 -18.73
N LEU A 396 -6.46 -5.90 -19.44
CA LEU A 396 -6.43 -5.98 -20.90
C LEU A 396 -6.78 -7.37 -21.46
N HIS A 397 -7.02 -8.35 -20.58
CA HIS A 397 -7.19 -9.75 -20.96
C HIS A 397 -6.05 -10.24 -21.89
N ASN A 398 -4.80 -9.91 -21.52
CA ASN A 398 -3.64 -10.20 -22.33
C ASN A 398 -3.18 -11.64 -22.17
N MET A 399 -3.60 -12.53 -23.06
CA MET A 399 -3.30 -13.97 -23.04
C MET A 399 -1.97 -14.35 -23.72
N ASN A 400 -1.30 -13.39 -24.37
CA ASN A 400 -0.18 -13.65 -25.28
C ASN A 400 0.89 -14.62 -24.74
N VAL A 401 1.44 -14.36 -23.55
CA VAL A 401 2.48 -15.24 -22.96
C VAL A 401 1.89 -16.57 -22.51
N TYR A 402 0.65 -16.57 -22.04
CA TYR A 402 -0.02 -17.80 -21.59
C TYR A 402 -0.27 -18.75 -22.76
N GLU A 403 -0.72 -18.26 -23.91
CA GLU A 403 -0.92 -19.05 -25.12
C GLU A 403 0.40 -19.56 -25.70
N GLN A 404 1.44 -18.69 -25.78
CA GLN A 404 2.76 -19.07 -26.27
C GLN A 404 3.41 -20.19 -25.44
N LEU A 405 3.17 -20.23 -24.14
CA LEU A 405 3.74 -21.20 -23.22
C LEU A 405 2.80 -22.35 -22.86
N ALA A 406 1.61 -22.40 -23.49
CA ALA A 406 0.55 -23.38 -23.21
C ALA A 406 0.18 -23.43 -21.71
N LEU A 407 0.08 -22.26 -21.06
CA LEU A 407 -0.28 -22.12 -19.65
C LEU A 407 -1.74 -21.67 -19.51
N PRO A 408 -2.42 -22.03 -18.40
CA PRO A 408 -3.74 -21.50 -18.08
C PRO A 408 -3.67 -19.99 -17.83
N PHE A 409 -4.76 -19.26 -18.15
CA PHE A 409 -4.79 -17.80 -18.02
C PHE A 409 -5.11 -17.39 -16.57
N GLY A 410 -4.09 -17.34 -15.72
CA GLY A 410 -4.21 -16.90 -14.33
C GLY A 410 -4.88 -17.94 -13.42
N VAL A 411 -5.55 -17.46 -12.39
CA VAL A 411 -6.27 -18.27 -11.39
C VAL A 411 -7.74 -18.32 -11.78
N PHE A 412 -8.40 -19.44 -11.57
CA PHE A 412 -9.83 -19.58 -11.81
C PHE A 412 -10.64 -18.50 -11.09
N GLY A 413 -11.48 -17.76 -11.81
CA GLY A 413 -12.25 -16.62 -11.31
C GLY A 413 -11.48 -15.29 -11.18
N THR A 414 -10.14 -15.29 -11.31
CA THR A 414 -9.31 -14.07 -11.30
C THR A 414 -8.34 -14.07 -12.47
N GLU A 415 -8.88 -14.25 -13.65
CA GLU A 415 -8.14 -14.41 -14.90
C GLU A 415 -7.08 -13.33 -15.13
N GLY A 416 -5.89 -13.75 -15.54
CA GLY A 416 -4.73 -12.89 -15.74
C GLY A 416 -3.92 -12.59 -14.48
N TYR A 417 -4.44 -12.83 -13.28
CA TYR A 417 -3.66 -12.68 -12.04
C TYR A 417 -2.96 -13.98 -11.67
N ILE A 418 -1.77 -13.82 -11.08
CA ILE A 418 -1.15 -14.83 -10.23
C ILE A 418 -0.99 -14.25 -8.83
N ASP A 419 -1.30 -15.00 -7.79
CA ASP A 419 -1.21 -14.54 -6.40
C ASP A 419 0.24 -14.50 -5.90
N ASN A 420 1.15 -13.87 -6.68
CA ASN A 420 2.56 -13.72 -6.35
C ASN A 420 3.20 -12.56 -7.11
N ASN A 421 3.42 -11.44 -6.42
CA ASN A 421 4.03 -10.25 -7.01
C ASN A 421 5.49 -10.45 -7.42
N TRP A 422 6.26 -11.21 -6.62
CA TRP A 422 7.67 -11.44 -6.95
C TRP A 422 7.83 -12.19 -8.26
N PHE A 423 6.99 -13.18 -8.50
CA PHE A 423 7.04 -13.99 -9.70
C PHE A 423 6.50 -13.26 -10.92
N SER A 424 5.42 -12.49 -10.76
CA SER A 424 4.94 -11.59 -11.81
C SER A 424 6.05 -10.63 -12.26
N LEU A 425 6.68 -9.96 -11.29
CA LEU A 425 7.75 -9.02 -11.56
C LEU A 425 8.98 -9.70 -12.20
N TRP A 426 9.35 -10.90 -11.72
CA TRP A 426 10.47 -11.66 -12.27
C TRP A 426 10.20 -12.11 -13.72
N ALA A 427 9.00 -12.60 -13.99
CA ALA A 427 8.60 -12.98 -15.35
C ALA A 427 8.59 -11.80 -16.32
N GLU A 428 8.13 -10.63 -15.87
CA GLU A 428 8.07 -9.43 -16.72
C GLU A 428 9.44 -8.75 -16.91
N SER A 429 10.26 -8.67 -15.87
CA SER A 429 11.54 -7.92 -15.90
C SER A 429 12.78 -8.80 -16.10
N GLY A 430 12.62 -10.14 -16.09
CA GLY A 430 13.72 -11.08 -16.10
C GLY A 430 14.59 -11.02 -14.85
N THR A 431 15.62 -11.86 -14.81
CA THR A 431 16.53 -11.92 -13.65
C THR A 431 17.33 -10.63 -13.48
N ILE A 432 17.69 -9.95 -14.58
CA ILE A 432 18.43 -8.68 -14.51
C ILE A 432 17.56 -7.61 -13.86
N GLY A 433 16.32 -7.43 -14.31
CA GLY A 433 15.40 -6.46 -13.72
C GLY A 433 15.05 -6.81 -12.28
N MET A 434 14.84 -8.10 -11.98
CA MET A 434 14.59 -8.56 -10.61
C MET A 434 15.74 -8.25 -9.65
N ILE A 435 17.00 -8.40 -10.10
CA ILE A 435 18.18 -8.02 -9.31
C ILE A 435 18.15 -6.52 -9.00
N PHE A 436 17.84 -5.64 -9.97
CA PHE A 436 17.76 -4.20 -9.73
C PHE A 436 16.61 -3.85 -8.79
N TYR A 437 15.46 -4.51 -8.92
CA TYR A 437 14.35 -4.31 -8.01
C TYR A 437 14.68 -4.75 -6.58
N LEU A 438 15.27 -5.91 -6.39
CA LEU A 438 15.74 -6.38 -5.09
C LEU A 438 16.83 -5.46 -4.51
N TRP A 439 17.71 -4.92 -5.35
CA TRP A 439 18.69 -3.93 -4.92
C TRP A 439 17.99 -2.67 -4.36
N MET A 440 16.99 -2.11 -5.06
CA MET A 440 16.20 -1.00 -4.51
C MET A 440 15.60 -1.36 -3.16
N TYR A 441 14.98 -2.53 -3.07
CA TYR A 441 14.33 -3.01 -1.86
C TYR A 441 15.32 -3.11 -0.68
N LEU A 442 16.49 -3.68 -0.92
CA LEU A 442 17.58 -3.79 0.07
C LEU A 442 18.15 -2.42 0.46
N VAL A 443 18.27 -1.48 -0.47
CA VAL A 443 18.71 -0.11 -0.17
C VAL A 443 17.73 0.57 0.78
N LEU A 444 16.44 0.48 0.53
CA LEU A 444 15.40 1.03 1.42
C LEU A 444 15.43 0.38 2.81
N PHE A 445 15.55 -0.93 2.86
CA PHE A 445 15.62 -1.67 4.12
C PHE A 445 16.85 -1.28 4.94
N ARG A 446 18.03 -1.26 4.31
CA ARG A 446 19.29 -0.82 4.95
C ARG A 446 19.23 0.63 5.39
N MET A 447 18.60 1.50 4.61
CA MET A 447 18.38 2.90 4.96
C MET A 447 17.55 3.02 6.23
N ALA A 448 16.43 2.26 6.34
CA ALA A 448 15.60 2.26 7.54
C ALA A 448 16.37 1.79 8.78
N LEU A 449 17.13 0.70 8.68
CA LEU A 449 17.96 0.21 9.77
C LEU A 449 19.07 1.20 10.17
N ARG A 450 19.74 1.84 9.20
CA ARG A 450 20.74 2.88 9.47
C ARG A 450 20.12 4.08 10.18
N THR A 451 18.96 4.54 9.73
CA THR A 451 18.23 5.64 10.38
C THR A 451 17.86 5.27 11.81
N TYR A 452 17.41 4.03 12.06
CA TYR A 452 17.13 3.55 13.40
C TYR A 452 18.38 3.55 14.30
N HIS A 453 19.53 3.07 13.82
CA HIS A 453 20.74 2.98 14.63
C HIS A 453 21.38 4.33 14.88
N ASN A 454 21.40 5.21 13.89
CA ASN A 454 22.11 6.49 13.95
C ASN A 454 21.30 7.62 14.59
N SER A 455 19.94 7.54 14.59
CA SER A 455 19.12 8.58 15.18
C SER A 455 19.15 8.52 16.71
N ASN A 456 19.13 9.67 17.38
CA ASN A 456 18.90 9.78 18.81
C ASN A 456 17.45 10.14 19.17
N ASP A 457 16.64 10.52 18.17
CA ASP A 457 15.25 10.89 18.36
C ASP A 457 14.34 9.66 18.42
N PRO A 458 13.59 9.46 19.52
CA PRO A 458 12.71 8.30 19.69
C PRO A 458 11.63 8.18 18.61
N TYR A 459 11.12 9.32 18.09
CA TYR A 459 10.12 9.32 17.01
C TYR A 459 10.74 8.81 15.70
N VAL A 460 11.93 9.31 15.35
CA VAL A 460 12.63 8.88 14.11
C VAL A 460 13.00 7.41 14.20
N LYS A 461 13.52 6.95 15.36
CA LYS A 461 13.79 5.54 15.63
C LYS A 461 12.54 4.67 15.45
N GLY A 462 11.42 5.09 16.05
CA GLY A 462 10.18 4.34 15.98
C GLY A 462 9.64 4.22 14.56
N LEU A 463 9.64 5.34 13.82
CA LEU A 463 9.22 5.34 12.42
C LEU A 463 10.12 4.46 11.55
N ALA A 464 11.44 4.56 11.72
CA ALA A 464 12.40 3.82 10.92
C ALA A 464 12.30 2.30 11.13
N ILE A 465 12.21 1.86 12.41
CA ILE A 465 12.09 0.42 12.70
C ILE A 465 10.71 -0.14 12.33
N GLY A 466 9.65 0.65 12.57
CA GLY A 466 8.31 0.29 12.12
C GLY A 466 8.24 0.12 10.61
N PHE A 467 8.85 1.05 9.86
CA PHE A 467 8.95 0.94 8.40
C PHE A 467 9.79 -0.26 7.94
N ALA A 468 10.91 -0.57 8.61
CA ALA A 468 11.69 -1.77 8.30
C ALA A 468 10.86 -3.05 8.49
N ALA A 469 10.03 -3.11 9.52
CA ALA A 469 9.10 -4.21 9.74
C ALA A 469 8.00 -4.27 8.68
N VAL A 470 7.47 -3.13 8.25
CA VAL A 470 6.53 -3.05 7.10
C VAL A 470 7.16 -3.63 5.85
N MET A 471 8.42 -3.31 5.55
CA MET A 471 9.11 -3.87 4.39
C MET A 471 9.18 -5.40 4.45
N ILE A 472 9.53 -5.98 5.60
CA ILE A 472 9.56 -7.45 5.76
C ILE A 472 8.15 -8.04 5.59
N ALA A 473 7.15 -7.42 6.19
CA ALA A 473 5.76 -7.87 6.10
C ALA A 473 5.23 -7.81 4.65
N VAL A 474 5.52 -6.72 3.93
CA VAL A 474 5.15 -6.57 2.51
C VAL A 474 5.90 -7.56 1.63
N ALA A 475 7.21 -7.78 1.88
CA ALA A 475 7.99 -8.76 1.14
C ALA A 475 7.43 -10.18 1.30
N PHE A 476 7.03 -10.55 2.52
CA PHE A 476 6.36 -11.83 2.77
C PHE A 476 5.01 -11.91 2.05
N ASN A 477 4.17 -10.87 2.19
CA ASN A 477 2.84 -10.87 1.60
C ASN A 477 2.89 -10.89 0.05
N ALA A 478 3.93 -10.33 -0.56
CA ALA A 478 4.15 -10.35 -2.00
C ALA A 478 4.36 -11.76 -2.60
N PHE A 479 4.66 -12.78 -1.77
CA PHE A 479 4.64 -14.19 -2.19
C PHE A 479 3.23 -14.79 -2.22
N THR A 480 2.25 -14.14 -1.59
CA THR A 480 0.90 -14.70 -1.41
C THR A 480 -0.19 -13.85 -2.04
N SER A 481 0.16 -12.71 -2.63
CA SER A 481 -0.77 -11.80 -3.31
C SER A 481 -0.04 -10.80 -4.20
N THR A 482 -0.81 -10.05 -5.01
CA THR A 482 -0.32 -8.92 -5.82
C THR A 482 -0.22 -7.62 -4.99
N VAL A 483 0.30 -7.72 -3.77
CA VAL A 483 0.25 -6.66 -2.75
C VAL A 483 0.92 -5.35 -3.16
N LEU A 484 2.02 -5.40 -3.94
CA LEU A 484 2.74 -4.22 -4.41
C LEU A 484 1.97 -3.44 -5.51
N GLU A 485 0.92 -4.02 -6.08
CA GLU A 485 0.03 -3.36 -7.03
C GLU A 485 -1.19 -2.73 -6.35
N ILE A 486 -1.47 -3.11 -5.09
CA ILE A 486 -2.55 -2.53 -4.30
C ILE A 486 -2.20 -1.07 -3.99
N ARG A 487 -3.06 -0.14 -4.44
CA ARG A 487 -2.81 1.30 -4.38
C ARG A 487 -2.43 1.78 -2.98
N THR A 488 -3.18 1.40 -1.97
CA THR A 488 -2.94 1.80 -0.57
C THR A 488 -1.58 1.29 -0.08
N VAL A 489 -1.24 0.02 -0.32
CA VAL A 489 0.03 -0.57 0.11
C VAL A 489 1.20 0.09 -0.59
N ALA A 490 1.17 0.13 -1.92
CA ALA A 490 2.25 0.72 -2.70
C ALA A 490 2.47 2.19 -2.35
N PHE A 491 1.39 2.99 -2.25
CA PHE A 491 1.49 4.39 -1.89
C PHE A 491 2.12 4.58 -0.50
N TYR A 492 1.63 3.89 0.54
CA TYR A 492 2.18 4.06 1.88
C TYR A 492 3.60 3.52 2.01
N LEU A 493 3.94 2.43 1.34
CA LEU A 493 5.31 1.91 1.32
C LEU A 493 6.29 2.99 0.81
N TRP A 494 6.01 3.59 -0.33
CA TRP A 494 6.89 4.60 -0.92
C TRP A 494 6.84 5.96 -0.21
N LEU A 495 5.70 6.33 0.35
CA LEU A 495 5.55 7.53 1.18
C LEU A 495 6.43 7.46 2.44
N TYR A 496 6.31 6.35 3.19
CA TYR A 496 7.09 6.16 4.41
C TYR A 496 8.57 5.91 4.14
N ALA A 497 8.92 5.28 3.02
CA ALA A 497 10.29 5.23 2.54
C ALA A 497 10.89 6.63 2.40
N GLY A 498 10.15 7.54 1.75
CA GLY A 498 10.55 8.95 1.62
C GLY A 498 10.66 9.66 2.97
N PHE A 499 9.72 9.44 3.88
CA PHE A 499 9.76 10.05 5.22
C PHE A 499 10.98 9.59 6.04
N VAL A 500 11.27 8.30 6.05
CA VAL A 500 12.43 7.75 6.75
C VAL A 500 13.73 8.28 6.16
N TYR A 501 13.82 8.39 4.82
CA TYR A 501 14.97 8.98 4.16
C TYR A 501 15.19 10.44 4.57
N VAL A 502 14.14 11.27 4.48
CA VAL A 502 14.23 12.71 4.80
C VAL A 502 14.61 12.94 6.26
N LEU A 503 14.03 12.17 7.18
CA LEU A 503 14.35 12.29 8.61
C LEU A 503 15.79 11.85 8.90
N GLY A 504 16.26 10.74 8.31
CA GLY A 504 17.63 10.27 8.50
C GLY A 504 18.69 11.23 7.95
N GLN A 505 18.41 11.92 6.83
CA GLN A 505 19.33 12.94 6.29
C GLN A 505 19.40 14.20 7.16
N LYS A 506 18.26 14.62 7.71
CA LYS A 506 18.22 15.82 8.59
C LYS A 506 19.04 15.62 9.86
N GLU A 507 18.95 14.45 10.49
CA GLU A 507 19.75 14.16 11.69
C GLU A 507 21.24 14.15 11.40
N LYS A 508 21.68 13.54 10.29
CA LYS A 508 23.09 13.54 9.88
C LYS A 508 23.65 14.95 9.72
N ASN A 509 22.85 15.88 9.16
CA ASN A 509 23.27 17.27 8.99
C ASN A 509 23.39 18.01 10.33
N TYR A 510 22.52 17.71 11.32
CA TYR A 510 22.62 18.30 12.65
C TYR A 510 23.89 17.87 13.39
N GLU A 511 24.27 16.59 13.29
CA GLU A 511 25.49 16.08 13.94
C GLU A 511 26.76 16.69 13.35
N THR A 512 26.85 16.87 12.02
CA THR A 512 27.99 17.52 11.37
C THR A 512 28.13 19.00 11.73
N HIS A 513 27.05 19.72 12.01
CA HIS A 513 27.10 21.12 12.43
C HIS A 513 27.34 21.30 13.94
N SER A 514 27.02 20.31 14.77
CA SER A 514 27.27 20.35 16.22
C SER A 514 28.69 19.90 16.60
N SER A 515 29.39 19.25 15.67
CA SER A 515 30.78 18.80 15.84
C SER A 515 31.83 19.80 15.26
N GLN A 516 31.38 20.88 14.66
CA GLN A 516 32.17 22.06 14.28
C GLN A 516 31.98 23.20 15.28
#